data_d2a1e5b3e0abcc93f64ecaa4bc645e61
#
_entry.id   d2a1e5b3e0abcc93f64ecaa4bc645e61
#
_cell.length_a   1.000
_cell.length_b   1.000
_cell.length_c   1.000
_cell.angle_alpha   90.00
_cell.angle_beta   90.00
_cell.angle_gamma   90.00
#
_symmetry.space_group_name_H-M   'P 1'
#
loop_
_entity.id
_entity.type
_entity.pdbx_description
1 polymer ?
#
loop_
_entity_poly.entity_id
_entity_poly.type
_entity_poly.pdbx_seq_one_letter_code
_entity_poly.pdbx_strand_id
1 'polypeptide(L)' 'MDWNNKELVLLEVKKNGWSLKYASDRLKDDKEVVLEAVKKMVGL' A
#
# COMPACT_ATOMS: atom_id res chain seq x y z
N MET A 1 10.99 -6.11 6.72
CA MET A 1 9.60 -5.67 6.55
C MET A 1 8.77 -6.80 5.96
N ASP A 2 7.63 -7.10 6.55
CA ASP A 2 6.76 -8.15 6.04
C ASP A 2 5.76 -7.55 5.03
N TRP A 3 6.07 -7.67 3.77
CA TRP A 3 5.24 -7.10 2.71
C TRP A 3 3.97 -7.90 2.43
N ASN A 4 3.76 -8.99 3.16
CA ASN A 4 2.52 -9.76 3.09
C ASN A 4 1.61 -9.47 4.29
N ASN A 5 2.03 -8.57 5.19
CA ASN A 5 1.24 -8.16 6.35
C ASN A 5 0.48 -6.88 5.99
N LYS A 6 -0.84 -6.99 5.90
CA LYS A 6 -1.68 -5.87 5.46
C LYS A 6 -1.50 -4.62 6.33
N GLU A 7 -1.45 -4.79 7.66
CA GLU A 7 -1.32 -3.64 8.54
C GLU A 7 -0.01 -2.89 8.32
N LEU A 8 1.09 -3.63 8.18
CA LEU A 8 2.38 -3.02 7.94
C LEU A 8 2.43 -2.34 6.57
N VAL A 9 1.85 -2.99 5.57
CA VAL A 9 1.80 -2.41 4.23
C VAL A 9 0.95 -1.13 4.23
N LEU A 10 -0.17 -1.14 4.93
CA LEU A 10 -0.98 0.07 5.03
C LEU A 10 -0.23 1.22 5.69
N LEU A 11 0.54 0.94 6.73
CA LEU A 11 1.34 1.97 7.37
C LEU A 11 2.35 2.58 6.40
N GLU A 12 3.03 1.73 5.62
CA GLU A 12 4.01 2.22 4.66
C GLU A 12 3.33 2.99 3.53
N VAL A 13 2.21 2.50 3.04
CA VAL A 13 1.47 3.16 1.96
C VAL A 13 0.95 4.53 2.42
N LYS A 14 0.54 4.65 3.69
CA LYS A 14 0.09 5.94 4.20
C LYS A 14 1.21 6.96 4.25
N LYS A 15 2.45 6.51 4.42
CA LYS A 15 3.62 7.39 4.37
C LYS A 15 3.98 7.73 2.93
N ASN A 16 3.92 6.73 2.05
CA ASN A 16 4.30 6.87 0.66
C ASN A 16 3.52 5.87 -0.18
N GLY A 17 2.58 6.36 -0.97
CA GLY A 17 1.73 5.51 -1.80
C GLY A 17 2.50 4.60 -2.73
N TRP A 18 3.71 5.00 -3.13
CA TRP A 18 4.53 4.19 -4.01
C TRP A 18 5.05 2.93 -3.35
N SER A 19 4.95 2.82 -2.03
CA SER A 19 5.32 1.60 -1.32
C SER A 19 4.47 0.40 -1.73
N LEU A 20 3.33 0.64 -2.36
CA LEU A 20 2.47 -0.44 -2.84
C LEU A 20 3.22 -1.39 -3.76
N LYS A 21 4.18 -0.90 -4.52
CA LYS A 21 4.93 -1.74 -5.46
C LYS A 21 5.73 -2.84 -4.77
N TYR A 22 6.01 -2.67 -3.49
CA TYR A 22 6.75 -3.67 -2.72
C TYR A 22 5.85 -4.71 -2.06
N ALA A 23 4.54 -4.46 -2.03
CA ALA A 23 3.61 -5.36 -1.37
C ALA A 23 3.49 -6.69 -2.12
N SER A 24 3.04 -7.74 -1.40
CA SER A 24 2.79 -9.02 -2.05
C SER A 24 1.66 -8.87 -3.07
N ASP A 25 1.61 -9.78 -4.04
CA ASP A 25 0.56 -9.73 -5.06
C ASP A 25 -0.83 -9.74 -4.44
N ARG A 26 -1.01 -10.48 -3.35
CA ARG A 26 -2.29 -10.54 -2.64
C ARG A 26 -2.71 -9.14 -2.16
N LEU A 27 -1.76 -8.39 -1.62
CA LEU A 27 -2.05 -7.05 -1.11
C LEU A 27 -2.14 -6.02 -2.23
N LYS A 28 -1.41 -6.22 -3.32
CA LYS A 28 -1.53 -5.34 -4.48
C LYS A 28 -2.93 -5.43 -5.08
N ASP A 29 -3.61 -6.55 -4.88
CA ASP A 29 -4.96 -6.74 -5.36
C ASP A 29 -6.00 -6.46 -4.27
N ASP A 30 -5.56 -6.00 -3.12
CA ASP A 30 -6.45 -5.66 -2.01
C ASP A 30 -6.98 -4.25 -2.21
N LYS A 31 -8.29 -4.14 -2.36
CA LYS A 31 -8.93 -2.87 -2.66
C LYS A 31 -8.62 -1.79 -1.63
N GLU A 32 -8.61 -2.15 -0.35
CA GLU A 32 -8.34 -1.18 0.71
C GLU A 32 -6.92 -0.63 0.61
N VAL A 33 -5.96 -1.52 0.37
CA VAL A 33 -4.56 -1.12 0.25
C VAL A 33 -4.38 -0.24 -0.99
N VAL A 34 -4.97 -0.66 -2.10
CA VAL A 34 -4.87 0.10 -3.34
C VAL A 34 -5.50 1.49 -3.20
N LEU A 35 -6.64 1.59 -2.54
CA LEU A 35 -7.28 2.88 -2.34
C LEU A 35 -6.40 3.83 -1.51
N GLU A 36 -5.78 3.33 -0.47
CA GLU A 36 -4.89 4.15 0.33
C GLU A 36 -3.69 4.62 -0.49
N ALA A 37 -3.15 3.73 -1.31
CA ALA A 37 -2.02 4.08 -2.18
C ALA A 37 -2.41 5.18 -3.17
N VAL A 38 -3.56 5.03 -3.82
CA VAL A 38 -4.03 6.00 -4.81
C VAL A 38 -4.24 7.37 -4.16
N LYS A 39 -4.81 7.41 -2.98
CA LYS A 39 -5.03 8.66 -2.27
C LYS A 39 -3.72 9.40 -2.03
N LYS A 40 -2.67 8.67 -1.71
CA LYS A 40 -1.36 9.28 -1.44
C LYS A 40 -0.66 9.69 -2.72
N MET A 41 -0.87 8.96 -3.80
CA MET A 41 -0.28 9.32 -5.10
C MET A 41 -0.94 10.56 -5.67
N VAL A 42 -2.26 10.64 -5.58
CA VAL A 42 -3.02 11.76 -6.16
C VAL A 42 -2.79 13.04 -5.37
N GLY A 43 -2.49 12.93 -4.09
CA GLY A 43 -2.29 14.08 -3.23
C GLY A 43 -0.97 14.82 -3.45
N LEU A 44 -0.16 14.34 -4.36
CA LEU A 44 1.11 15.02 -4.69
C LEU A 44 0.88 16.12 -5.73
#